data_6cbeb02c7dc3f84e77656569bbdecf98
#
_entry.id   6cbeb02c7dc3f84e77656569bbdecf98
#
_cell.length_a   1.000
_cell.length_b   1.000
_cell.length_c   1.000
_cell.angle_alpha   90.00
_cell.angle_beta   90.00
_cell.angle_gamma   90.00
#
_symmetry.space_group_name_H-M   'P 1'
#
loop_
_entity.id
_entity.type
_entity.pdbx_description
1 polymer ?
#
loop_
_entity_poly.entity_id
_entity_poly.type
_entity_poly.pdbx_seq_one_letter_code
_entity_poly.pdbx_strand_id
1 'polypeptide(L)'
;INIQKKFFKKSLHKKKKKHNITKKNFSKSSQNKKTRKNKISRKIKILRNLEGFNIGILNKKVKNGKIQINLKIKDEPYKSDVKRKFQNWFYFGVSGIKDKTVDYIIRNVNNYDDDWKGFNVCYSYDNVNWKRTKTIVETRKNKANISWKFRSKKDRVWFAYYPPYSFSKIKKTYKGYQTIGRSEKGRRILMKKMGSGDTKLWVISGQHPGETINMWILEGFIERLMERKTLYKKYTFFIVPCLNPDGKVMGHWYTNAKGVNLNRDWGDFKSKETQAIKRQFLKYGFDLVIDLHGDEGAKNHFFAHSPKRIHPKHDEINKRINQKNKNFQLKNYYIKNGHDQTLANTLDEFTTGITVEGAMKHKLGNHKTIQDEAIQIGRDLLDSL
;
A
#
# COMPACT_ATOMS: atom_id res chain seq x y z
N ILE A 1 -16.09 -24.11 -16.80
CA ILE A 1 -15.32 -23.76 -18.02
C ILE A 1 -16.02 -22.64 -18.80
N ASN A 2 -17.35 -22.64 -18.93
CA ASN A 2 -18.10 -21.59 -19.66
C ASN A 2 -18.11 -20.22 -18.97
N ILE A 3 -18.17 -20.17 -17.65
CA ILE A 3 -18.22 -18.95 -16.85
C ILE A 3 -16.89 -18.19 -16.95
N GLN A 4 -15.77 -18.90 -16.85
CA GLN A 4 -14.43 -18.32 -16.94
C GLN A 4 -14.11 -17.77 -18.35
N LYS A 5 -14.60 -18.41 -19.41
CA LYS A 5 -14.48 -17.91 -20.79
C LYS A 5 -15.27 -16.60 -21.01
N LYS A 6 -16.40 -16.42 -20.31
CA LYS A 6 -17.23 -15.21 -20.40
C LYS A 6 -16.56 -13.99 -19.76
N PHE A 7 -15.82 -14.20 -18.65
CA PHE A 7 -15.04 -13.16 -17.97
C PHE A 7 -14.01 -12.48 -18.91
N PHE A 8 -13.39 -13.24 -19.80
CA PHE A 8 -12.34 -12.74 -20.68
C PHE A 8 -12.80 -12.23 -22.05
N LYS A 9 -14.01 -12.58 -22.51
CA LYS A 9 -14.56 -12.07 -23.79
C LYS A 9 -14.93 -10.58 -23.75
N LYS A 10 -15.30 -10.02 -22.59
CA LYS A 10 -15.64 -8.59 -22.43
C LYS A 10 -14.44 -7.63 -22.59
N SER A 11 -13.19 -8.11 -22.54
CA SER A 11 -11.97 -7.29 -22.56
C SER A 11 -11.42 -6.91 -23.94
N LEU A 12 -12.09 -7.30 -25.05
CA LEU A 12 -11.52 -7.19 -26.39
C LEU A 12 -11.95 -5.97 -27.24
N HIS A 13 -12.78 -5.08 -26.71
CA HIS A 13 -13.32 -3.97 -27.51
C HIS A 13 -13.04 -2.58 -26.91
N LYS A 14 -11.83 -2.04 -27.13
CA LYS A 14 -11.61 -0.58 -27.29
C LYS A 14 -10.17 -0.28 -27.74
N LYS A 15 -10.02 0.33 -28.95
CA LYS A 15 -8.75 0.77 -29.56
C LYS A 15 -8.58 2.28 -29.55
N LYS A 16 -7.38 2.73 -29.13
CA LYS A 16 -6.44 3.81 -29.52
C LYS A 16 -6.91 5.25 -29.76
N LYS A 17 -6.22 6.19 -29.09
CA LYS A 17 -5.68 7.45 -29.66
C LYS A 17 -4.36 7.85 -29.00
N LYS A 18 -3.34 8.25 -29.82
CA LYS A 18 -1.99 8.71 -29.41
C LYS A 18 -1.95 10.23 -29.37
N HIS A 19 -1.16 10.83 -28.46
CA HIS A 19 -0.70 12.22 -28.59
C HIS A 19 0.72 12.38 -28.02
N ASN A 20 1.56 13.14 -28.78
CA ASN A 20 2.96 13.49 -28.50
C ASN A 20 3.05 14.79 -27.69
N ILE A 21 4.00 14.95 -26.78
CA ILE A 21 4.41 16.25 -26.22
C ILE A 21 5.93 16.34 -25.99
N THR A 22 6.48 17.47 -26.40
CA THR A 22 7.87 17.93 -26.49
C THR A 22 8.47 18.41 -25.15
N LYS A 23 9.82 18.33 -25.06
CA LYS A 23 10.69 18.80 -23.96
C LYS A 23 11.04 20.27 -24.06
N LYS A 24 11.21 20.97 -22.94
CA LYS A 24 11.98 22.23 -22.82
C LYS A 24 12.89 22.24 -21.59
N ASN A 25 14.13 22.71 -21.81
CA ASN A 25 15.22 22.90 -20.85
C ASN A 25 15.12 24.27 -20.15
N PHE A 26 15.62 24.40 -18.92
CA PHE A 26 16.01 25.67 -18.32
C PHE A 26 17.24 25.56 -17.39
N SER A 27 18.07 26.61 -17.41
CA SER A 27 19.43 26.77 -16.94
C SER A 27 19.61 27.30 -15.52
N LYS A 28 20.88 27.28 -15.07
CA LYS A 28 21.48 27.62 -13.76
C LYS A 28 21.67 29.13 -13.51
N SER A 29 21.72 29.52 -12.24
CA SER A 29 22.72 30.36 -11.51
C SER A 29 22.13 30.74 -10.15
N SER A 30 22.80 30.92 -9.05
CA SER A 30 23.98 31.66 -8.61
C SER A 30 24.39 31.31 -7.16
N GLN A 31 25.63 31.67 -6.82
CA GLN A 31 26.37 31.29 -5.61
C GLN A 31 26.26 32.31 -4.44
N ASN A 32 26.55 31.76 -3.23
CA ASN A 32 27.28 32.31 -2.09
C ASN A 32 26.60 33.14 -0.97
N LYS A 33 26.63 32.61 0.27
CA LYS A 33 27.48 33.02 1.40
C LYS A 33 27.38 32.05 2.58
N LYS A 34 28.52 31.45 2.96
CA LYS A 34 28.67 30.42 4.01
C LYS A 34 29.03 31.09 5.34
N THR A 35 28.20 31.02 6.39
CA THR A 35 28.53 31.40 7.75
C THR A 35 28.55 30.16 8.69
N ARG A 36 29.25 30.26 9.86
CA ARG A 36 29.45 29.22 10.89
C ARG A 36 28.17 28.45 11.31
N LYS A 37 26.97 28.99 11.06
CA LYS A 37 25.66 28.34 11.28
C LYS A 37 25.42 27.08 10.43
N ASN A 38 26.16 26.90 9.34
CA ASN A 38 26.04 25.78 8.43
C ASN A 38 26.66 24.46 8.94
N LYS A 39 27.48 24.46 9.99
CA LYS A 39 28.19 23.24 10.47
C LYS A 39 27.24 22.19 11.09
N ILE A 40 26.18 22.61 11.77
CA ILE A 40 25.22 21.67 12.41
C ILE A 40 24.28 21.06 11.37
N SER A 41 23.78 21.86 10.42
CA SER A 41 22.88 21.37 9.36
C SER A 41 23.58 20.43 8.38
N ARG A 42 24.92 20.57 8.20
CA ARG A 42 25.74 19.70 7.33
C ARG A 42 25.90 18.30 7.89
N LYS A 43 25.84 18.09 9.21
CA LYS A 43 25.94 16.78 9.84
C LYS A 43 24.64 15.94 9.70
N ILE A 44 23.48 16.61 9.51
CA ILE A 44 22.21 15.90 9.36
C ILE A 44 22.05 15.44 7.92
N LYS A 45 21.96 14.14 7.71
CA LYS A 45 21.81 13.51 6.38
C LYS A 45 20.45 12.82 6.26
N ILE A 46 19.81 12.96 5.10
CA ILE A 46 18.66 12.13 4.73
C ILE A 46 19.20 10.89 4.03
N LEU A 47 18.83 9.73 4.56
CA LEU A 47 19.19 8.43 4.01
C LEU A 47 18.23 8.11 2.86
N ARG A 48 18.76 7.98 1.65
CA ARG A 48 17.99 7.86 0.41
C ARG A 48 18.06 6.47 -0.22
N ASN A 49 19.07 5.68 0.15
CA ASN A 49 19.24 4.33 -0.39
C ASN A 49 18.33 3.34 0.34
N LEU A 50 17.03 3.47 0.12
CA LEU A 50 15.98 2.66 0.72
C LEU A 50 14.97 2.27 -0.36
N GLU A 51 14.60 1.00 -0.43
CA GLU A 51 13.48 0.57 -1.29
C GLU A 51 12.19 1.24 -0.80
N GLY A 52 11.42 1.82 -1.71
CA GLY A 52 10.22 2.57 -1.38
C GLY A 52 10.47 3.99 -0.84
N PHE A 53 11.73 4.50 -0.94
CA PHE A 53 12.06 5.88 -0.57
C PHE A 53 11.24 6.88 -1.38
N ASN A 54 10.50 7.74 -0.70
CA ASN A 54 9.75 8.80 -1.36
C ASN A 54 9.69 10.07 -0.50
N ILE A 55 10.74 10.90 -0.56
CA ILE A 55 10.73 12.24 0.00
C ILE A 55 11.71 13.16 -0.76
N GLY A 56 11.34 14.42 -0.94
CA GLY A 56 12.19 15.49 -1.41
C GLY A 56 12.51 16.47 -0.28
N ILE A 57 13.71 17.02 -0.24
CA ILE A 57 14.10 18.07 0.68
C ILE A 57 13.86 19.41 -0.02
N LEU A 58 13.02 20.26 0.58
CA LEU A 58 12.85 21.65 0.13
C LEU A 58 13.97 22.53 0.70
N ASN A 59 14.17 22.48 2.01
CA ASN A 59 15.27 23.18 2.67
C ASN A 59 15.51 22.63 4.09
N LYS A 60 16.69 23.01 4.64
CA LYS A 60 17.05 22.79 6.05
C LYS A 60 17.39 24.16 6.64
N LYS A 61 16.74 24.54 7.74
CA LYS A 61 16.95 25.82 8.44
C LYS A 61 17.46 25.55 9.84
N VAL A 62 18.44 26.33 10.28
CA VAL A 62 18.89 26.38 11.68
C VAL A 62 18.80 27.82 12.13
N LYS A 63 17.90 28.13 13.06
CA LYS A 63 17.72 29.48 13.63
C LYS A 63 17.60 29.35 15.15
N ASN A 64 18.44 30.08 15.89
CA ASN A 64 18.45 30.10 17.36
C ASN A 64 18.46 28.68 17.98
N GLY A 65 19.37 27.80 17.50
CA GLY A 65 19.48 26.42 17.95
C GLY A 65 18.35 25.45 17.50
N LYS A 66 17.28 25.98 16.96
CA LYS A 66 16.16 25.14 16.41
C LYS A 66 16.51 24.69 15.02
N ILE A 67 16.30 23.39 14.76
CA ILE A 67 16.53 22.74 13.47
C ILE A 67 15.18 22.44 12.84
N GLN A 68 14.97 22.93 11.62
CA GLN A 68 13.75 22.65 10.84
C GLN A 68 14.13 22.05 9.49
N ILE A 69 13.45 20.98 9.10
CA ILE A 69 13.60 20.33 7.80
C ILE A 69 12.25 20.37 7.09
N ASN A 70 12.19 21.11 5.98
CA ASN A 70 11.02 21.17 5.15
C ASN A 70 11.16 20.16 4.00
N LEU A 71 10.12 19.38 3.83
CA LEU A 71 10.07 18.21 2.98
C LEU A 71 8.89 18.31 1.99
N LYS A 72 8.93 17.52 0.92
CA LYS A 72 7.79 17.28 0.04
C LYS A 72 7.72 15.81 -0.32
N ILE A 73 6.53 15.26 -0.47
CA ILE A 73 6.32 13.94 -1.09
C ILE A 73 6.50 14.12 -2.60
N LYS A 74 7.18 13.19 -3.25
CA LYS A 74 7.34 13.21 -4.71
C LYS A 74 6.08 12.67 -5.36
N ASP A 75 5.68 13.26 -6.46
CA ASP A 75 4.59 12.75 -7.27
C ASP A 75 4.95 11.39 -7.90
N GLU A 76 4.00 10.50 -8.01
CA GLU A 76 4.09 9.30 -8.81
C GLU A 76 3.56 9.54 -10.23
N PRO A 77 4.00 8.77 -11.23
CA PRO A 77 3.47 8.89 -12.59
C PRO A 77 2.05 8.30 -12.63
N TYR A 78 1.03 9.14 -12.58
CA TYR A 78 -0.36 8.71 -12.65
C TYR A 78 -0.95 9.01 -14.03
N LYS A 79 -1.40 7.96 -14.73
CA LYS A 79 -2.03 8.01 -16.02
C LYS A 79 -3.54 7.77 -15.92
N SER A 80 -4.25 8.65 -15.29
CA SER A 80 -5.70 8.60 -15.31
C SER A 80 -6.25 9.99 -15.66
N ASP A 81 -7.45 10.01 -16.19
CA ASP A 81 -8.22 11.24 -16.42
C ASP A 81 -8.65 11.89 -15.11
N VAL A 82 -8.41 11.23 -13.98
CA VAL A 82 -8.67 11.74 -12.64
C VAL A 82 -7.59 12.76 -12.28
N LYS A 83 -7.97 14.02 -12.11
CA LYS A 83 -7.08 15.14 -11.71
C LYS A 83 -6.51 15.00 -10.28
N ARG A 84 -6.85 13.95 -9.55
CA ARG A 84 -6.34 13.67 -8.19
C ARG A 84 -4.92 13.14 -8.26
N LYS A 85 -3.99 13.79 -7.56
CA LYS A 85 -2.64 13.31 -7.31
C LYS A 85 -2.57 12.82 -5.88
N PHE A 86 -2.41 11.54 -5.69
CA PHE A 86 -2.25 10.95 -4.37
C PHE A 86 -0.81 11.11 -3.90
N GLN A 87 -0.62 11.64 -2.70
CA GLN A 87 0.67 11.92 -2.08
C GLN A 87 0.70 11.35 -0.66
N ASN A 88 0.18 10.14 -0.46
CA ASN A 88 0.02 9.58 0.87
C ASN A 88 1.24 8.76 1.30
N TRP A 89 2.09 8.30 0.39
CA TRP A 89 3.27 7.54 0.75
C TRP A 89 4.52 8.41 0.91
N PHE A 90 5.19 8.27 2.05
CA PHE A 90 6.56 8.71 2.26
C PHE A 90 7.32 7.72 3.13
N TYR A 91 8.62 7.57 2.86
CA TYR A 91 9.53 6.79 3.66
C TYR A 91 10.95 7.33 3.49
N PHE A 92 11.63 7.59 4.62
CA PHE A 92 13.01 8.08 4.64
C PHE A 92 13.68 7.84 5.98
N GLY A 93 15.02 7.80 5.97
CA GLY A 93 15.83 7.80 7.18
C GLY A 93 16.54 9.13 7.39
N VAL A 94 16.90 9.42 8.61
CA VAL A 94 17.70 10.60 9.01
C VAL A 94 18.84 10.14 9.91
N SER A 95 20.05 10.72 9.72
CA SER A 95 21.20 10.51 10.61
C SER A 95 21.83 11.84 11.03
N GLY A 96 22.69 11.78 12.04
CA GLY A 96 23.36 12.97 12.62
C GLY A 96 22.48 13.73 13.60
N ILE A 97 21.47 13.06 14.22
CA ILE A 97 20.42 13.70 15.04
C ILE A 97 20.36 13.24 16.50
N LYS A 98 21.34 12.45 16.97
CA LYS A 98 21.36 12.02 18.38
C LYS A 98 21.26 13.23 19.32
N ASP A 99 20.34 13.15 20.27
CA ASP A 99 20.02 14.17 21.30
C ASP A 99 19.58 15.54 20.76
N LYS A 100 19.30 15.63 19.45
CA LYS A 100 18.79 16.83 18.82
C LYS A 100 17.27 16.78 18.68
N THR A 101 16.66 17.94 18.86
CA THR A 101 15.25 18.15 18.53
C THR A 101 15.17 18.75 17.12
N VAL A 102 14.40 18.12 16.25
CA VAL A 102 14.19 18.53 14.86
C VAL A 102 12.71 18.68 14.59
N ASP A 103 12.34 19.82 14.01
CA ASP A 103 11.00 20.07 13.47
C ASP A 103 10.97 19.63 12.00
N TYR A 104 10.19 18.62 11.70
CA TYR A 104 9.95 18.13 10.34
C TYR A 104 8.62 18.66 9.83
N ILE A 105 8.59 19.11 8.59
CA ILE A 105 7.36 19.59 7.97
C ILE A 105 7.30 19.08 6.52
N ILE A 106 6.33 18.24 6.22
CA ILE A 106 5.98 17.90 4.83
C ILE A 106 4.98 18.94 4.36
N ARG A 107 5.32 19.65 3.28
CA ARG A 107 4.58 20.81 2.77
C ARG A 107 3.64 20.46 1.64
N ASN A 108 2.45 21.05 1.68
CA ASN A 108 1.51 21.13 0.56
C ASN A 108 1.16 19.75 -0.04
N VAL A 109 1.01 18.71 0.80
CA VAL A 109 0.47 17.45 0.34
C VAL A 109 -0.99 17.62 -0.08
N ASN A 110 -1.45 16.84 -1.06
CA ASN A 110 -2.85 16.80 -1.39
C ASN A 110 -3.65 16.19 -0.21
N ASN A 111 -4.82 16.75 0.06
CA ASN A 111 -5.72 16.34 1.13
C ASN A 111 -7.13 16.25 0.52
N TYR A 112 -7.47 15.07 0.03
CA TYR A 112 -8.80 14.77 -0.46
C TYR A 112 -9.58 14.06 0.64
N ASP A 113 -10.85 14.42 0.81
CA ASP A 113 -11.76 13.78 1.75
C ASP A 113 -11.17 13.63 3.19
N ASP A 114 -10.35 14.61 3.61
CA ASP A 114 -9.66 14.62 4.90
C ASP A 114 -8.68 13.44 5.14
N ASP A 115 -8.07 12.91 4.08
CA ASP A 115 -7.13 11.78 4.11
C ASP A 115 -6.07 11.87 5.22
N TRP A 116 -5.66 13.08 5.59
CA TRP A 116 -4.63 13.31 6.62
C TRP A 116 -5.19 13.56 8.03
N LYS A 117 -6.50 13.68 8.19
CA LYS A 117 -7.12 13.93 9.51
C LYS A 117 -6.83 12.78 10.47
N GLY A 118 -6.31 13.14 11.66
CA GLY A 118 -5.95 12.16 12.69
C GLY A 118 -4.68 11.35 12.40
N PHE A 119 -3.97 11.64 11.30
CA PHE A 119 -2.73 10.95 10.94
C PHE A 119 -1.62 11.21 11.95
N ASN A 120 -0.86 10.17 12.28
CA ASN A 120 0.35 10.24 13.10
C ASN A 120 1.50 9.53 12.39
N VAL A 121 2.62 10.22 12.22
CA VAL A 121 3.81 9.70 11.54
C VAL A 121 4.36 8.47 12.25
N CYS A 122 4.67 7.43 11.48
CA CYS A 122 5.37 6.27 11.98
C CYS A 122 6.88 6.55 12.07
N TYR A 123 7.52 6.10 13.15
CA TYR A 123 8.97 6.16 13.30
C TYR A 123 9.56 4.86 13.83
N SER A 124 10.82 4.62 13.51
CA SER A 124 11.59 3.47 13.98
C SER A 124 13.06 3.85 14.19
N TYR A 125 13.73 3.23 15.19
CA TYR A 125 15.16 3.36 15.42
C TYR A 125 15.99 2.20 14.84
N ASP A 126 15.35 1.16 14.35
CA ASP A 126 15.98 -0.05 13.81
C ASP A 126 15.43 -0.44 12.44
N ASN A 127 14.45 0.31 11.94
CA ASN A 127 13.72 0.02 10.70
C ASN A 127 12.93 -1.31 10.72
N VAL A 128 12.70 -1.84 11.90
CA VAL A 128 11.97 -3.09 12.16
C VAL A 128 10.76 -2.82 13.05
N ASN A 129 10.99 -2.23 14.23
CA ASN A 129 9.97 -1.95 15.21
C ASN A 129 9.44 -0.52 15.05
N TRP A 130 8.16 -0.38 14.68
CA TRP A 130 7.56 0.90 14.36
C TRP A 130 6.56 1.36 15.41
N LYS A 131 6.62 2.65 15.73
CA LYS A 131 5.73 3.35 16.65
C LYS A 131 5.22 4.63 15.99
N ARG A 132 4.18 5.24 16.54
CA ARG A 132 3.69 6.54 16.07
C ARG A 132 4.22 7.69 16.95
N THR A 133 4.42 8.85 16.34
CA THR A 133 4.75 10.11 17.03
C THR A 133 3.63 11.12 16.82
N LYS A 134 3.38 11.95 17.84
CA LYS A 134 2.37 13.03 17.74
C LYS A 134 2.66 13.90 16.53
N THR A 135 1.65 14.11 15.72
CA THR A 135 1.72 14.85 14.46
C THR A 135 0.64 15.93 14.44
N ILE A 136 0.97 17.07 13.89
CA ILE A 136 0.03 18.18 13.66
C ILE A 136 -0.25 18.21 12.17
N VAL A 137 -1.52 18.18 11.81
CA VAL A 137 -2.02 18.29 10.43
C VAL A 137 -2.77 19.62 10.31
N GLU A 138 -2.22 20.51 9.50
CA GLU A 138 -2.84 21.80 9.19
C GLU A 138 -3.42 21.75 7.78
N THR A 139 -4.73 21.73 7.67
CA THR A 139 -5.45 21.65 6.40
C THR A 139 -5.80 23.04 5.88
N ARG A 140 -5.67 23.23 4.56
CA ARG A 140 -6.13 24.41 3.85
C ARG A 140 -6.69 24.03 2.48
N LYS A 141 -8.02 24.06 2.35
CA LYS A 141 -8.70 23.54 1.14
C LYS A 141 -8.22 22.08 0.88
N ASN A 142 -7.88 21.75 -0.34
CA ASN A 142 -7.40 20.42 -0.77
C ASN A 142 -5.90 20.19 -0.52
N LYS A 143 -5.30 20.89 0.46
CA LYS A 143 -3.88 20.76 0.84
C LYS A 143 -3.72 20.63 2.33
N ALA A 144 -2.64 19.98 2.75
CA ALA A 144 -2.24 19.90 4.15
C ALA A 144 -0.73 20.09 4.31
N ASN A 145 -0.34 20.60 5.49
CA ASN A 145 1.01 20.50 6.01
C ASN A 145 1.02 19.49 7.14
N ILE A 146 1.97 18.56 7.08
CA ILE A 146 2.14 17.50 8.08
C ILE A 146 3.40 17.83 8.86
N SER A 147 3.28 18.10 10.15
CA SER A 147 4.43 18.50 10.98
C SER A 147 4.56 17.70 12.25
N TRP A 148 5.80 17.41 12.64
CA TRP A 148 6.10 16.77 13.92
C TRP A 148 7.45 17.24 14.45
N LYS A 149 7.51 17.37 15.78
CA LYS A 149 8.74 17.64 16.50
C LYS A 149 9.27 16.35 17.09
N PHE A 150 10.53 16.05 16.83
CA PHE A 150 11.13 14.80 17.25
C PHE A 150 12.50 14.99 17.88
N ARG A 151 12.64 14.55 19.15
CA ARG A 151 13.94 14.46 19.82
C ARG A 151 14.45 13.03 19.73
N SER A 152 15.51 12.83 18.96
CA SER A 152 16.03 11.49 18.73
C SER A 152 16.96 11.04 19.87
N LYS A 153 16.72 9.84 20.41
CA LYS A 153 17.62 9.17 21.37
C LYS A 153 18.81 8.48 20.68
N LYS A 154 18.70 8.22 19.36
CA LYS A 154 19.75 7.56 18.56
C LYS A 154 20.20 8.44 17.41
N ASP A 155 21.36 8.14 16.82
CA ASP A 155 21.88 8.90 15.68
C ASP A 155 21.04 8.74 14.42
N ARG A 156 20.40 7.58 14.27
CA ARG A 156 19.53 7.26 13.12
C ARG A 156 18.10 7.06 13.57
N VAL A 157 17.17 7.55 12.75
CA VAL A 157 15.73 7.30 12.86
C VAL A 157 15.14 7.22 11.45
N TRP A 158 14.15 6.37 11.29
CA TRP A 158 13.35 6.27 10.07
C TRP A 158 11.96 6.79 10.33
N PHE A 159 11.37 7.44 9.32
CA PHE A 159 10.01 7.94 9.32
C PHE A 159 9.27 7.43 8.09
N ALA A 160 8.01 7.05 8.26
CA ALA A 160 7.16 6.56 7.19
C ALA A 160 5.68 6.93 7.41
N TYR A 161 4.90 6.83 6.35
CA TYR A 161 3.44 6.90 6.45
C TYR A 161 2.88 5.72 7.24
N TYR A 162 3.29 4.51 6.88
CA TYR A 162 3.01 3.25 7.57
C TYR A 162 4.27 2.38 7.55
N PRO A 163 4.43 1.39 8.47
CA PRO A 163 5.62 0.52 8.47
C PRO A 163 5.91 -0.07 7.10
N PRO A 164 7.09 0.21 6.50
CA PRO A 164 7.42 -0.27 5.16
C PRO A 164 7.52 -1.79 5.10
N TYR A 165 7.07 -2.36 3.99
CA TYR A 165 7.32 -3.76 3.64
C TYR A 165 8.09 -3.79 2.32
N SER A 166 9.42 -3.88 2.38
CA SER A 166 10.29 -3.74 1.21
C SER A 166 10.20 -4.93 0.25
N PHE A 167 10.54 -4.72 -1.02
CA PHE A 167 10.59 -5.81 -2.00
C PHE A 167 11.67 -6.84 -1.64
N SER A 168 12.77 -6.41 -1.02
CA SER A 168 13.78 -7.30 -0.47
C SER A 168 13.24 -8.19 0.65
N LYS A 169 12.39 -7.65 1.55
CA LYS A 169 11.66 -8.46 2.54
C LYS A 169 10.72 -9.45 1.84
N ILE A 170 9.96 -9.04 0.82
CA ILE A 170 9.10 -9.93 0.04
C ILE A 170 9.89 -11.11 -0.53
N LYS A 171 11.01 -10.86 -1.18
CA LYS A 171 11.85 -11.91 -1.74
C LYS A 171 12.39 -12.89 -0.69
N LYS A 172 12.72 -12.39 0.50
CA LYS A 172 13.22 -13.21 1.62
C LYS A 172 12.10 -14.05 2.24
N THR A 173 10.98 -13.43 2.60
CA THR A 173 9.83 -14.07 3.26
C THR A 173 9.19 -15.12 2.37
N TYR A 174 9.05 -14.82 1.08
CA TYR A 174 8.40 -15.69 0.09
C TYR A 174 9.40 -16.42 -0.81
N LYS A 175 10.57 -16.77 -0.26
CA LYS A 175 11.54 -17.62 -0.95
C LYS A 175 10.91 -18.97 -1.32
N GLY A 176 11.14 -19.41 -2.57
CA GLY A 176 10.56 -20.65 -3.09
C GLY A 176 9.15 -20.51 -3.71
N TYR A 177 8.55 -19.31 -3.69
CA TYR A 177 7.34 -19.07 -4.45
C TYR A 177 7.63 -19.05 -5.95
N GLN A 178 6.70 -19.58 -6.72
CA GLN A 178 6.79 -19.65 -8.19
C GLN A 178 6.70 -18.25 -8.80
N THR A 179 7.48 -17.99 -9.85
CA THR A 179 7.32 -16.79 -10.68
C THR A 179 6.22 -17.03 -11.70
N ILE A 180 5.12 -16.27 -11.60
CA ILE A 180 3.98 -16.34 -12.54
C ILE A 180 4.03 -15.28 -13.63
N GLY A 181 4.90 -14.30 -13.49
CA GLY A 181 5.10 -13.22 -14.43
C GLY A 181 6.18 -12.26 -13.98
N ARG A 182 6.36 -11.20 -14.77
CA ARG A 182 7.26 -10.10 -14.46
C ARG A 182 6.54 -8.78 -14.65
N SER A 183 6.81 -7.83 -13.74
CA SER A 183 6.29 -6.46 -13.80
C SER A 183 6.85 -5.68 -15.01
N GLU A 184 6.41 -4.46 -15.19
CA GLU A 184 6.85 -3.59 -16.29
C GLU A 184 8.37 -3.37 -16.33
N LYS A 185 9.04 -3.34 -15.16
CA LYS A 185 10.51 -3.25 -15.03
C LYS A 185 11.20 -4.61 -14.82
N GLY A 186 10.50 -5.71 -15.10
CA GLY A 186 11.08 -7.06 -15.10
C GLY A 186 11.17 -7.72 -13.72
N ARG A 187 10.63 -7.14 -12.64
CA ARG A 187 10.62 -7.76 -11.30
C ARG A 187 9.66 -8.95 -11.26
N ARG A 188 10.05 -9.98 -10.53
CA ARG A 188 9.26 -11.21 -10.40
C ARG A 188 7.95 -10.96 -9.67
N ILE A 189 6.84 -11.44 -10.23
CA ILE A 189 5.55 -11.58 -9.57
C ILE A 189 5.47 -13.01 -9.07
N LEU A 190 5.29 -13.16 -7.76
CA LEU A 190 5.39 -14.44 -7.07
C LEU A 190 4.01 -14.99 -6.74
N MET A 191 3.87 -16.31 -6.77
CA MET A 191 2.66 -17.02 -6.32
C MET A 191 3.04 -18.34 -5.64
N LYS A 192 2.25 -18.77 -4.68
CA LYS A 192 2.28 -20.10 -4.08
C LYS A 192 0.92 -20.76 -4.16
N LYS A 193 0.87 -21.99 -4.64
CA LYS A 193 -0.27 -22.89 -4.50
C LYS A 193 -0.08 -23.73 -3.23
N MET A 194 -1.10 -23.83 -2.39
CA MET A 194 -1.08 -24.59 -1.12
C MET A 194 -2.44 -25.30 -0.94
N GLY A 195 -2.39 -26.58 -0.54
CA GLY A 195 -3.60 -27.39 -0.39
C GLY A 195 -4.07 -28.05 -1.68
N SER A 196 -5.11 -28.89 -1.57
CA SER A 196 -5.65 -29.71 -2.66
C SER A 196 -7.19 -29.79 -2.66
N GLY A 197 -7.86 -28.95 -1.84
CA GLY A 197 -9.32 -28.91 -1.78
C GLY A 197 -9.95 -28.33 -3.05
N ASP A 198 -11.23 -28.61 -3.24
CA ASP A 198 -11.96 -28.25 -4.47
C ASP A 198 -12.18 -26.74 -4.59
N THR A 199 -12.39 -26.03 -3.46
CA THR A 199 -12.60 -24.58 -3.47
C THR A 199 -11.29 -23.82 -3.70
N LYS A 200 -11.18 -23.11 -4.83
CA LYS A 200 -10.01 -22.32 -5.23
C LYS A 200 -10.09 -20.93 -4.64
N LEU A 201 -9.32 -20.72 -3.59
CA LEU A 201 -9.26 -19.45 -2.86
C LEU A 201 -7.99 -18.68 -3.21
N TRP A 202 -8.18 -17.49 -3.76
CA TRP A 202 -7.07 -16.58 -4.09
C TRP A 202 -6.93 -15.50 -3.03
N VAL A 203 -5.69 -15.20 -2.65
CA VAL A 203 -5.35 -14.03 -1.84
C VAL A 203 -4.34 -13.20 -2.59
N ILE A 204 -4.75 -12.01 -3.00
CA ILE A 204 -3.94 -11.07 -3.78
C ILE A 204 -3.64 -9.86 -2.89
N SER A 205 -2.38 -9.46 -2.84
CA SER A 205 -1.93 -8.31 -2.07
C SER A 205 -1.02 -7.40 -2.90
N GLY A 206 -0.90 -6.15 -2.48
CA GLY A 206 0.06 -5.20 -3.03
C GLY A 206 -0.24 -4.72 -4.44
N GLN A 207 -1.50 -4.59 -4.82
CA GLN A 207 -1.92 -3.84 -6.00
C GLN A 207 -1.49 -2.37 -5.85
N HIS A 208 -1.85 -1.76 -4.71
CA HIS A 208 -1.42 -0.43 -4.29
C HIS A 208 -0.17 -0.56 -3.42
N PRO A 209 1.00 -0.14 -3.90
CA PRO A 209 2.26 -0.42 -3.23
C PRO A 209 2.47 0.37 -1.94
N GLY A 210 1.84 1.54 -1.79
CA GLY A 210 1.92 2.39 -0.60
C GLY A 210 1.07 1.90 0.57
N GLU A 211 0.06 1.10 0.31
CA GLU A 211 -0.82 0.49 1.32
C GLU A 211 -0.14 -0.70 1.99
N THR A 212 1.00 -0.47 2.65
CA THR A 212 1.87 -1.56 3.14
C THR A 212 1.25 -2.43 4.22
N ILE A 213 0.14 -2.01 4.84
CA ILE A 213 -0.64 -2.80 5.80
C ILE A 213 -1.11 -4.13 5.19
N ASN A 214 -1.46 -4.14 3.90
CA ASN A 214 -1.92 -5.33 3.18
C ASN A 214 -0.90 -6.48 3.22
N MET A 215 0.40 -6.14 3.19
CA MET A 215 1.49 -7.11 3.24
C MET A 215 1.66 -7.71 4.65
N TRP A 216 1.43 -6.91 5.70
CA TRP A 216 1.46 -7.37 7.09
C TRP A 216 0.24 -8.25 7.41
N ILE A 217 -0.93 -7.88 6.88
CA ILE A 217 -2.14 -8.73 6.95
C ILE A 217 -1.88 -10.07 6.28
N LEU A 218 -1.29 -10.07 5.09
CA LEU A 218 -0.96 -11.31 4.38
C LEU A 218 0.04 -12.18 5.15
N GLU A 219 1.05 -11.56 5.79
CA GLU A 219 2.03 -12.29 6.62
C GLU A 219 1.30 -13.07 7.72
N GLY A 220 0.40 -12.42 8.47
CA GLY A 220 -0.40 -13.07 9.51
C GLY A 220 -1.36 -14.14 8.99
N PHE A 221 -1.97 -13.89 7.83
CA PHE A 221 -2.81 -14.89 7.16
C PHE A 221 -2.04 -16.16 6.82
N ILE A 222 -0.83 -16.04 6.27
CA ILE A 222 0.01 -17.17 5.89
C ILE A 222 0.54 -17.90 7.13
N GLU A 223 1.01 -17.17 8.15
CA GLU A 223 1.44 -17.76 9.41
C GLU A 223 0.34 -18.64 9.99
N ARG A 224 -0.88 -18.11 10.07
CA ARG A 224 -2.03 -18.86 10.59
C ARG A 224 -2.42 -20.03 9.70
N LEU A 225 -2.33 -19.88 8.37
CA LEU A 225 -2.59 -20.96 7.41
C LEU A 225 -1.62 -22.14 7.61
N MET A 226 -0.37 -21.87 7.93
CA MET A 226 0.63 -22.92 8.21
C MET A 226 0.31 -23.68 9.51
N GLU A 227 -0.36 -23.05 10.46
CA GLU A 227 -0.86 -23.69 11.69
C GLU A 227 -2.16 -24.50 11.44
N ARG A 228 -2.99 -24.08 10.46
CA ARG A 228 -4.31 -24.63 10.16
C ARG A 228 -4.32 -25.53 8.91
N LYS A 229 -3.41 -26.47 8.81
CA LYS A 229 -3.25 -27.35 7.65
C LYS A 229 -4.49 -28.18 7.29
N THR A 230 -5.43 -28.35 8.20
CA THR A 230 -6.74 -29.00 7.93
C THR A 230 -7.52 -28.28 6.84
N LEU A 231 -7.34 -26.95 6.70
CA LEU A 231 -7.96 -26.15 5.63
C LEU A 231 -7.49 -26.56 4.22
N TYR A 232 -6.33 -27.21 4.08
CA TYR A 232 -5.81 -27.68 2.79
C TYR A 232 -6.68 -28.78 2.15
N LYS A 233 -7.52 -29.46 2.96
CA LYS A 233 -8.49 -30.44 2.44
C LYS A 233 -9.72 -29.76 1.84
N LYS A 234 -10.09 -28.57 2.36
CA LYS A 234 -11.26 -27.79 1.89
C LYS A 234 -10.91 -26.84 0.76
N TYR A 235 -9.73 -26.20 0.86
CA TYR A 235 -9.30 -25.15 -0.06
C TYR A 235 -8.01 -25.51 -0.79
N THR A 236 -7.94 -25.07 -2.05
CA THR A 236 -6.68 -24.83 -2.74
C THR A 236 -6.40 -23.33 -2.72
N PHE A 237 -5.41 -22.92 -1.93
CA PHE A 237 -5.01 -21.51 -1.81
C PHE A 237 -4.03 -21.13 -2.92
N PHE A 238 -4.24 -19.96 -3.51
CA PHE A 238 -3.33 -19.29 -4.43
C PHE A 238 -2.93 -17.94 -3.84
N ILE A 239 -1.70 -17.82 -3.35
CA ILE A 239 -1.21 -16.66 -2.61
C ILE A 239 -0.31 -15.83 -3.51
N VAL A 240 -0.67 -14.56 -3.77
CA VAL A 240 0.12 -13.59 -4.53
C VAL A 240 0.55 -12.47 -3.59
N PRO A 241 1.81 -12.49 -3.08
CA PRO A 241 2.23 -11.57 -2.02
C PRO A 241 2.31 -10.12 -2.46
N CYS A 242 2.67 -9.85 -3.71
CA CYS A 242 2.82 -8.48 -4.19
C CYS A 242 2.61 -8.44 -5.71
N LEU A 243 1.50 -7.86 -6.12
CA LEU A 243 1.19 -7.72 -7.52
C LEU A 243 1.97 -6.58 -8.18
N ASN A 244 2.31 -5.51 -7.43
CA ASN A 244 3.00 -4.31 -7.91
C ASN A 244 4.41 -4.14 -7.31
N PRO A 245 5.38 -5.00 -7.68
CA PRO A 245 6.73 -4.93 -7.12
C PRO A 245 7.51 -3.68 -7.56
N ASP A 246 7.18 -3.12 -8.73
CA ASP A 246 7.83 -1.91 -9.23
C ASP A 246 7.43 -0.68 -8.41
N GLY A 247 6.14 -0.46 -8.20
CA GLY A 247 5.66 0.63 -7.36
C GLY A 247 6.19 0.54 -5.94
N LYS A 248 6.31 -0.68 -5.38
CA LYS A 248 6.90 -0.93 -4.07
C LYS A 248 8.34 -0.41 -3.97
N VAL A 249 9.18 -0.73 -4.94
CA VAL A 249 10.59 -0.27 -4.97
C VAL A 249 10.69 1.23 -5.23
N MET A 250 9.81 1.77 -6.08
CA MET A 250 9.83 3.19 -6.49
C MET A 250 9.19 4.13 -5.44
N GLY A 251 8.49 3.60 -4.43
CA GLY A 251 7.80 4.39 -3.41
C GLY A 251 6.55 5.09 -3.94
N HIS A 252 5.80 4.42 -4.79
CA HIS A 252 4.50 4.88 -5.24
C HIS A 252 3.41 4.57 -4.19
N TRP A 253 2.32 5.34 -4.24
CA TRP A 253 1.12 5.07 -3.45
C TRP A 253 0.21 4.09 -4.16
N TYR A 254 -0.22 4.41 -5.39
CA TYR A 254 -1.21 3.64 -6.15
C TYR A 254 -0.67 2.94 -7.38
N THR A 255 0.31 3.53 -8.10
CA THR A 255 0.56 3.14 -9.48
C THR A 255 1.71 2.17 -9.65
N ASN A 256 1.68 1.41 -10.76
CA ASN A 256 2.83 0.65 -11.23
C ASN A 256 3.88 1.57 -11.89
N ALA A 257 4.96 0.99 -12.44
CA ALA A 257 6.04 1.75 -13.08
C ALA A 257 5.61 2.57 -14.32
N LYS A 258 4.45 2.26 -14.90
CA LYS A 258 3.87 2.99 -16.04
C LYS A 258 2.80 4.00 -15.62
N GLY A 259 2.53 4.18 -14.34
CA GLY A 259 1.51 5.09 -13.84
C GLY A 259 0.10 4.53 -13.95
N VAL A 260 -0.06 3.23 -14.02
CA VAL A 260 -1.36 2.56 -14.05
C VAL A 260 -1.75 2.13 -12.64
N ASN A 261 -2.97 2.48 -12.21
CA ASN A 261 -3.58 1.89 -11.03
C ASN A 261 -4.07 0.48 -11.37
N LEU A 262 -3.43 -0.55 -10.80
CA LEU A 262 -3.76 -1.93 -11.12
C LEU A 262 -5.19 -2.31 -10.74
N ASN A 263 -5.74 -1.69 -9.67
CA ASN A 263 -7.15 -1.90 -9.29
C ASN A 263 -8.14 -1.07 -10.16
N ARG A 264 -7.72 -0.67 -11.37
CA ARG A 264 -8.53 -0.09 -12.45
C ARG A 264 -8.20 -0.75 -13.80
N ASP A 265 -7.54 -1.91 -13.77
CA ASP A 265 -7.04 -2.60 -14.99
C ASP A 265 -7.58 -4.03 -15.13
N TRP A 266 -8.55 -4.44 -14.31
CA TRP A 266 -9.09 -5.81 -14.32
C TRP A 266 -10.09 -6.10 -15.44
N GLY A 267 -10.65 -5.07 -16.05
CA GLY A 267 -11.46 -5.20 -17.28
C GLY A 267 -10.58 -5.35 -18.53
N ASP A 268 -9.58 -4.48 -18.65
CA ASP A 268 -8.75 -4.34 -19.85
C ASP A 268 -7.47 -5.19 -19.82
N PHE A 269 -6.92 -5.48 -18.64
CA PHE A 269 -5.66 -6.23 -18.46
C PHE A 269 -4.50 -5.68 -19.30
N LYS A 270 -4.29 -4.36 -19.28
CA LYS A 270 -3.23 -3.68 -20.06
C LYS A 270 -1.85 -3.84 -19.45
N SER A 271 -1.78 -3.99 -18.11
CA SER A 271 -0.53 -4.11 -17.37
C SER A 271 -0.02 -5.55 -17.38
N LYS A 272 1.29 -5.73 -17.39
CA LYS A 272 1.92 -7.05 -17.29
C LYS A 272 1.54 -7.76 -15.99
N GLU A 273 1.35 -6.99 -14.94
CA GLU A 273 0.97 -7.44 -13.62
C GLU A 273 -0.41 -8.13 -13.64
N THR A 274 -1.43 -7.44 -14.11
CA THR A 274 -2.80 -8.00 -14.18
C THR A 274 -2.90 -9.13 -15.22
N GLN A 275 -2.17 -9.04 -16.34
CA GLN A 275 -2.04 -10.13 -17.30
C GLN A 275 -1.44 -11.42 -16.69
N ALA A 276 -0.50 -11.27 -15.73
CA ALA A 276 0.06 -12.44 -15.06
C ALA A 276 -1.01 -13.19 -14.25
N ILE A 277 -1.87 -12.48 -13.54
CA ILE A 277 -3.00 -13.09 -12.80
C ILE A 277 -4.05 -13.64 -13.76
N LYS A 278 -4.39 -12.91 -14.82
CA LYS A 278 -5.31 -13.40 -15.86
C LYS A 278 -4.95 -14.79 -16.36
N ARG A 279 -3.67 -15.01 -16.68
CA ARG A 279 -3.18 -16.34 -17.12
C ARG A 279 -3.37 -17.42 -16.05
N GLN A 280 -3.16 -17.08 -14.78
CA GLN A 280 -3.33 -18.03 -13.69
C GLN A 280 -4.81 -18.33 -13.41
N PHE A 281 -5.69 -17.32 -13.47
CA PHE A 281 -7.14 -17.51 -13.36
C PHE A 281 -7.68 -18.43 -14.47
N LEU A 282 -7.19 -18.25 -15.70
CA LEU A 282 -7.55 -19.15 -16.82
C LEU A 282 -7.08 -20.59 -16.58
N LYS A 283 -5.90 -20.76 -15.99
CA LYS A 283 -5.29 -22.06 -15.75
C LYS A 283 -5.95 -22.84 -14.62
N TYR A 284 -6.23 -22.19 -13.51
CA TYR A 284 -6.63 -22.85 -12.27
C TYR A 284 -8.09 -22.63 -11.88
N GLY A 285 -8.73 -21.60 -12.40
CA GLY A 285 -10.03 -21.12 -11.94
C GLY A 285 -9.97 -20.38 -10.63
N PHE A 286 -11.14 -19.92 -10.17
CA PHE A 286 -11.32 -19.20 -8.91
C PHE A 286 -12.76 -19.35 -8.41
N ASP A 287 -12.93 -19.56 -7.10
CA ASP A 287 -14.23 -19.68 -6.43
C ASP A 287 -14.40 -18.61 -5.34
N LEU A 288 -13.30 -18.10 -4.79
CA LEU A 288 -13.27 -17.00 -3.84
C LEU A 288 -11.98 -16.21 -4.03
N VAL A 289 -12.08 -14.90 -4.11
CA VAL A 289 -10.91 -14.02 -4.24
C VAL A 289 -10.92 -12.97 -3.12
N ILE A 290 -9.85 -12.95 -2.34
CA ILE A 290 -9.59 -11.96 -1.29
C ILE A 290 -8.54 -11.00 -1.82
N ASP A 291 -8.88 -9.72 -1.91
CA ASP A 291 -8.00 -8.64 -2.32
C ASP A 291 -7.64 -7.79 -1.11
N LEU A 292 -6.35 -7.78 -0.76
CA LEU A 292 -5.88 -7.07 0.44
C LEU A 292 -5.42 -5.65 0.10
N HIS A 293 -6.08 -4.69 0.72
CA HIS A 293 -5.84 -3.25 0.59
C HIS A 293 -5.61 -2.57 1.94
N GLY A 294 -5.40 -1.26 1.90
CA GLY A 294 -5.36 -0.41 3.07
C GLY A 294 -5.99 0.94 2.76
N ASP A 295 -6.84 1.41 3.67
CA ASP A 295 -7.57 2.66 3.54
C ASP A 295 -6.95 3.75 4.42
N GLU A 296 -6.63 4.91 3.81
CA GLU A 296 -6.08 6.08 4.48
C GLU A 296 -7.13 6.91 5.22
N GLY A 297 -8.41 6.76 4.89
CA GLY A 297 -9.53 7.49 5.50
C GLY A 297 -10.17 6.73 6.66
N ALA A 298 -10.10 5.41 6.64
CA ALA A 298 -10.82 4.54 7.56
C ALA A 298 -10.36 4.67 9.02
N LYS A 299 -11.35 4.64 9.93
CA LYS A 299 -11.12 4.56 11.37
C LYS A 299 -10.98 3.10 11.85
N ASN A 300 -11.67 2.19 11.21
CA ASN A 300 -11.70 0.76 11.51
C ASN A 300 -11.46 -0.04 10.23
N HIS A 301 -11.04 -1.30 10.38
CA HIS A 301 -10.94 -2.21 9.25
C HIS A 301 -12.34 -2.57 8.74
N PHE A 302 -12.47 -2.84 7.46
CA PHE A 302 -13.76 -3.19 6.85
C PHE A 302 -13.60 -4.03 5.59
N PHE A 303 -14.70 -4.63 5.15
CA PHE A 303 -14.82 -5.23 3.84
C PHE A 303 -15.51 -4.25 2.89
N ALA A 304 -14.94 -4.12 1.68
CA ALA A 304 -15.60 -3.47 0.57
C ALA A 304 -16.00 -4.52 -0.48
N HIS A 305 -17.16 -4.34 -1.08
CA HIS A 305 -17.68 -5.23 -2.11
C HIS A 305 -18.44 -4.47 -3.19
N SER A 306 -18.75 -5.15 -4.30
CA SER A 306 -19.55 -4.58 -5.35
C SER A 306 -20.99 -4.30 -4.89
N PRO A 307 -21.60 -3.17 -5.30
CA PRO A 307 -23.00 -2.87 -4.98
C PRO A 307 -24.00 -3.79 -5.71
N LYS A 308 -23.56 -4.49 -6.75
CA LYS A 308 -24.46 -5.27 -7.61
C LYS A 308 -24.87 -6.61 -7.00
N ARG A 309 -24.05 -7.19 -6.14
CA ARG A 309 -24.30 -8.48 -5.51
C ARG A 309 -23.54 -8.65 -4.20
N ILE A 310 -24.29 -8.90 -3.12
CA ILE A 310 -23.73 -9.38 -1.85
C ILE A 310 -23.78 -10.90 -1.88
N HIS A 311 -22.64 -11.53 -1.90
CA HIS A 311 -22.59 -12.99 -1.81
C HIS A 311 -22.79 -13.42 -0.33
N PRO A 312 -23.65 -14.43 -0.03
CA PRO A 312 -23.90 -14.88 1.34
C PRO A 312 -22.62 -15.20 2.14
N LYS A 313 -21.62 -15.76 1.48
CA LYS A 313 -20.31 -16.05 2.08
C LYS A 313 -19.53 -14.82 2.51
N HIS A 314 -19.71 -13.69 1.85
CA HIS A 314 -19.12 -12.41 2.25
C HIS A 314 -19.65 -11.98 3.63
N ASP A 315 -20.97 -12.02 3.82
CA ASP A 315 -21.60 -11.64 5.09
C ASP A 315 -21.22 -12.59 6.21
N GLU A 316 -21.14 -13.89 5.94
CA GLU A 316 -20.69 -14.90 6.89
C GLU A 316 -19.26 -14.63 7.39
N ILE A 317 -18.32 -14.40 6.48
CA ILE A 317 -16.92 -14.09 6.82
C ILE A 317 -16.85 -12.78 7.61
N ASN A 318 -17.58 -11.74 7.19
CA ASN A 318 -17.61 -10.44 7.86
C ASN A 318 -18.13 -10.54 9.30
N LYS A 319 -19.22 -11.29 9.53
CA LYS A 319 -19.74 -11.56 10.89
C LYS A 319 -18.72 -12.30 11.75
N ARG A 320 -18.10 -13.33 11.22
CA ARG A 320 -17.11 -14.14 11.95
C ARG A 320 -15.87 -13.34 12.34
N ILE A 321 -15.32 -12.51 11.43
CA ILE A 321 -14.14 -11.69 11.75
C ILE A 321 -14.48 -10.59 12.77
N ASN A 322 -15.66 -9.97 12.71
CA ASN A 322 -16.10 -8.98 13.69
C ASN A 322 -16.27 -9.59 15.09
N GLN A 323 -16.70 -10.84 15.19
CA GLN A 323 -16.77 -11.54 16.47
C GLN A 323 -15.39 -11.67 17.11
N LYS A 324 -14.36 -11.94 16.33
CA LYS A 324 -12.96 -12.10 16.76
C LYS A 324 -12.23 -10.77 16.96
N ASN A 325 -12.48 -9.82 16.09
CA ASN A 325 -11.79 -8.53 16.08
C ASN A 325 -12.79 -7.37 16.00
N LYS A 326 -13.05 -6.72 17.14
CA LYS A 326 -14.02 -5.62 17.26
C LYS A 326 -13.61 -4.34 16.53
N ASN A 327 -12.36 -4.25 16.07
CA ASN A 327 -11.89 -3.17 15.19
C ASN A 327 -12.28 -3.40 13.72
N PHE A 328 -12.92 -4.54 13.41
CA PHE A 328 -13.48 -4.82 12.10
C PHE A 328 -14.96 -4.40 12.07
N GLN A 329 -15.32 -3.49 11.16
CA GLN A 329 -16.70 -3.01 11.04
C GLN A 329 -17.59 -4.03 10.32
N LEU A 330 -18.82 -4.22 10.85
CA LEU A 330 -19.85 -5.00 10.17
C LEU A 330 -20.48 -4.26 8.98
N LYS A 331 -20.31 -2.94 8.89
CA LYS A 331 -20.84 -2.18 7.77
C LYS A 331 -20.09 -2.53 6.49
N ASN A 332 -20.86 -3.02 5.53
CA ASN A 332 -20.38 -3.24 4.18
C ASN A 332 -20.25 -1.88 3.48
N TYR A 333 -19.06 -1.57 3.00
CA TYR A 333 -18.82 -0.42 2.15
C TYR A 333 -18.95 -0.84 0.69
N TYR A 334 -19.84 -0.16 -0.03
CA TYR A 334 -19.98 -0.37 -1.47
C TYR A 334 -18.87 0.36 -2.22
N ILE A 335 -18.27 -0.32 -3.17
CA ILE A 335 -17.37 0.32 -4.14
C ILE A 335 -18.24 1.22 -5.03
N LYS A 336 -18.01 2.53 -4.97
CA LYS A 336 -18.82 3.54 -5.68
C LYS A 336 -18.94 3.25 -7.19
N ASN A 337 -20.06 3.62 -7.79
CA ASN A 337 -20.25 3.62 -9.24
C ASN A 337 -19.09 4.35 -9.96
N GLY A 338 -18.68 3.87 -11.13
CA GLY A 338 -17.54 4.40 -11.89
C GLY A 338 -16.21 3.68 -11.62
N HIS A 339 -16.21 2.66 -10.77
CA HIS A 339 -15.04 1.81 -10.49
C HIS A 339 -15.20 0.40 -11.10
N ASP A 340 -15.81 0.31 -12.26
CA ASP A 340 -16.21 -0.96 -12.91
C ASP A 340 -15.03 -1.91 -13.18
N GLN A 341 -13.80 -1.40 -13.26
CA GLN A 341 -12.58 -2.18 -13.52
C GLN A 341 -11.77 -2.51 -12.25
N THR A 342 -12.37 -2.44 -11.06
CA THR A 342 -11.75 -3.02 -9.86
C THR A 342 -11.82 -4.53 -9.89
N LEU A 343 -10.92 -5.19 -9.14
CA LEU A 343 -10.95 -6.65 -9.04
C LEU A 343 -12.31 -7.15 -8.53
N ALA A 344 -12.83 -6.60 -7.45
CA ALA A 344 -14.10 -6.99 -6.87
C ALA A 344 -15.27 -6.81 -7.85
N ASN A 345 -15.39 -5.63 -8.50
CA ASN A 345 -16.49 -5.39 -9.44
C ASN A 345 -16.39 -6.24 -10.71
N THR A 346 -15.19 -6.53 -11.16
CA THR A 346 -14.98 -7.38 -12.33
C THR A 346 -15.31 -8.84 -12.04
N LEU A 347 -15.10 -9.29 -10.80
CA LEU A 347 -15.41 -10.66 -10.37
C LEU A 347 -16.88 -10.87 -9.98
N ASP A 348 -17.62 -9.81 -9.67
CA ASP A 348 -18.96 -9.86 -9.09
C ASP A 348 -19.98 -10.72 -9.89
N GLU A 349 -19.83 -10.77 -11.21
CA GLU A 349 -20.69 -11.60 -12.07
C GLU A 349 -20.34 -13.12 -12.03
N PHE A 350 -19.17 -13.48 -11.50
CA PHE A 350 -18.60 -14.83 -11.64
C PHE A 350 -18.34 -15.53 -10.30
N THR A 351 -18.00 -14.78 -9.26
CA THR A 351 -17.63 -15.35 -7.97
C THR A 351 -17.70 -14.30 -6.86
N THR A 352 -17.36 -14.71 -5.63
CA THR A 352 -17.22 -13.80 -4.49
C THR A 352 -15.86 -13.11 -4.52
N GLY A 353 -15.85 -11.81 -4.82
CA GLY A 353 -14.70 -10.94 -4.60
C GLY A 353 -14.85 -10.16 -3.29
N ILE A 354 -13.90 -10.30 -2.39
CA ILE A 354 -13.86 -9.58 -1.11
C ILE A 354 -12.63 -8.66 -1.10
N THR A 355 -12.84 -7.36 -1.01
CA THR A 355 -11.76 -6.42 -0.73
C THR A 355 -11.67 -6.20 0.77
N VAL A 356 -10.51 -6.46 1.35
CA VAL A 356 -10.21 -6.23 2.77
C VAL A 356 -9.44 -4.93 2.90
N GLU A 357 -10.02 -3.95 3.57
CA GLU A 357 -9.44 -2.63 3.78
C GLU A 357 -8.91 -2.49 5.21
N GLY A 358 -7.58 -2.48 5.33
CA GLY A 358 -6.91 -2.24 6.60
C GLY A 358 -6.86 -0.74 6.94
N ALA A 359 -7.35 -0.33 8.10
CA ALA A 359 -7.31 1.06 8.54
C ALA A 359 -5.89 1.50 8.90
N MET A 360 -5.26 2.32 8.06
CA MET A 360 -3.84 2.68 8.20
C MET A 360 -3.56 3.75 9.26
N LYS A 361 -4.59 4.46 9.74
CA LYS A 361 -4.47 5.47 10.80
C LYS A 361 -4.95 4.97 12.16
N HIS A 362 -5.46 3.75 12.22
CA HIS A 362 -6.02 3.19 13.44
C HIS A 362 -5.02 3.25 14.61
N LYS A 363 -5.53 3.56 15.79
CA LYS A 363 -4.73 3.55 17.02
C LYS A 363 -4.59 2.10 17.47
N LEU A 364 -3.37 1.66 17.66
CA LEU A 364 -3.06 0.35 18.24
C LEU A 364 -3.88 0.10 19.52
N GLY A 365 -4.47 -1.07 19.60
CA GLY A 365 -4.96 -1.63 20.84
C GLY A 365 -3.79 -1.99 21.78
N ASN A 366 -3.79 -3.21 22.31
CA ASN A 366 -2.73 -3.68 23.21
C ASN A 366 -1.50 -4.27 22.49
N HIS A 367 -1.32 -3.99 21.21
CA HIS A 367 -0.20 -4.53 20.43
C HIS A 367 1.10 -3.76 20.68
N LYS A 368 2.25 -4.45 20.65
CA LYS A 368 3.59 -3.84 20.87
C LYS A 368 4.01 -2.95 19.73
N THR A 369 3.69 -3.34 18.50
CA THR A 369 4.03 -2.61 17.28
C THR A 369 2.81 -2.45 16.37
N ILE A 370 2.92 -1.54 15.41
CA ILE A 370 1.87 -1.30 14.40
C ILE A 370 1.70 -2.54 13.50
N GLN A 371 2.78 -3.27 13.25
CA GLN A 371 2.75 -4.45 12.41
C GLN A 371 2.04 -5.62 13.09
N ASP A 372 2.22 -5.78 14.41
CA ASP A 372 1.59 -6.87 15.17
C ASP A 372 0.06 -6.83 15.06
N GLU A 373 -0.52 -5.62 15.04
CA GLU A 373 -1.96 -5.47 14.82
C GLU A 373 -2.38 -5.95 13.42
N ALA A 374 -1.66 -5.54 12.38
CA ALA A 374 -1.96 -5.95 11.01
C ALA A 374 -1.78 -7.47 10.82
N ILE A 375 -0.77 -8.06 11.45
CA ILE A 375 -0.55 -9.51 11.47
C ILE A 375 -1.74 -10.22 12.14
N GLN A 376 -2.23 -9.69 13.26
CA GLN A 376 -3.38 -10.26 13.95
C GLN A 376 -4.65 -10.24 13.09
N ILE A 377 -4.88 -9.15 12.33
CA ILE A 377 -6.00 -9.08 11.36
C ILE A 377 -5.92 -10.22 10.35
N GLY A 378 -4.73 -10.51 9.84
CA GLY A 378 -4.52 -11.59 8.89
C GLY A 378 -4.85 -12.97 9.48
N ARG A 379 -4.47 -13.22 10.73
CA ARG A 379 -4.81 -14.44 11.48
C ARG A 379 -6.32 -14.56 11.68
N ASP A 380 -6.97 -13.48 12.10
CA ASP A 380 -8.42 -13.43 12.34
C ASP A 380 -9.21 -13.64 11.03
N LEU A 381 -8.70 -13.08 9.91
CA LEU A 381 -9.27 -13.26 8.58
C LEU A 381 -9.25 -14.73 8.15
N LEU A 382 -8.12 -15.43 8.32
CA LEU A 382 -8.07 -16.87 7.99
C LEU A 382 -9.01 -17.68 8.88
N ASP A 383 -9.06 -17.40 10.18
CA ASP A 383 -9.94 -18.11 11.12
C ASP A 383 -11.44 -17.84 10.88
N SER A 384 -11.76 -16.89 10.00
CA SER A 384 -13.14 -16.55 9.62
C SER A 384 -13.62 -17.29 8.36
N LEU A 385 -12.72 -17.97 7.66
CA LEU A 385 -13.04 -18.80 6.48
C LEU A 385 -13.61 -20.16 6.91
#